data_631e55ff67b872b916d73974d2422e3e
#
_entry.id   631e55ff67b872b916d73974d2422e3e
#
_cell.length_a   1.000
_cell.length_b   1.000
_cell.length_c   1.000
_cell.angle_alpha   90.00
_cell.angle_beta   90.00
_cell.angle_gamma   90.00
#
_symmetry.space_group_name_H-M   'P 1'
#
loop_
_entity.id
_entity.type
_entity.pdbx_description
1 polymer ?
#
loop_
_entity_poly.entity_id
_entity_poly.type
_entity_poly.pdbx_seq_one_letter_code
_entity_poly.pdbx_strand_id
1 'polypeptide(L)'
;MRAPRKRTYEQLARVFKDVHGDHNYCTRLAFSVITGKSAGKAIAIAKRYVDGYKERDGLSISQMRDYFETEFGDDFRIYGGGFGTAEEASRYEGRQFATVARELQAAGGRWVITIANSKSAHAIAIRDGEIVDYTGADSKRKVYAVFQFDNV
;
A
#
# COMPACT_ATOMS: atom_id res chain seq x y z
N MET A 1 -6.29 -18.38 2.44
CA MET A 1 -5.68 -18.03 3.74
C MET A 1 -6.48 -16.91 4.37
N ARG A 2 -6.73 -17.03 5.66
CA ARG A 2 -7.46 -15.99 6.40
C ARG A 2 -6.58 -14.76 6.58
N ALA A 3 -7.15 -13.55 6.38
CA ALA A 3 -6.43 -12.31 6.64
C ALA A 3 -6.06 -12.22 8.14
N PRO A 4 -4.85 -11.72 8.47
CA PRO A 4 -4.50 -11.46 9.86
C PRO A 4 -5.48 -10.46 10.50
N ARG A 5 -5.65 -10.56 11.80
CA ARG A 5 -6.44 -9.59 12.56
C ARG A 5 -5.65 -8.28 12.71
N LYS A 6 -6.35 -7.17 12.99
CA LYS A 6 -5.74 -5.86 13.20
C LYS A 6 -4.56 -5.88 14.18
N ARG A 7 -4.70 -6.59 15.30
CA ARG A 7 -3.63 -6.75 16.28
C ARG A 7 -2.38 -7.40 15.67
N THR A 8 -2.56 -8.37 14.76
CA THR A 8 -1.46 -9.02 14.05
C THR A 8 -0.75 -8.03 13.12
N TYR A 9 -1.49 -7.11 12.50
CA TYR A 9 -0.89 -6.09 11.65
C TYR A 9 -0.05 -5.10 12.47
N GLU A 10 -0.48 -4.74 13.66
CA GLU A 10 0.31 -3.92 14.59
C GLU A 10 1.62 -4.62 14.97
N GLN A 11 1.55 -5.92 15.24
CA GLN A 11 2.74 -6.73 15.51
C GLN A 11 3.66 -6.78 14.29
N LEU A 12 3.11 -6.94 13.09
CA LEU A 12 3.88 -6.95 11.86
C LEU A 12 4.60 -5.62 11.65
N ALA A 13 3.95 -4.49 11.90
CA ALA A 13 4.57 -3.17 11.82
C ALA A 13 5.76 -3.05 12.77
N ARG A 14 5.64 -3.58 13.99
CA ARG A 14 6.74 -3.60 14.96
C ARG A 14 7.91 -4.46 14.49
N VAL A 15 7.63 -5.55 13.79
CA VAL A 15 8.71 -6.41 13.24
C VAL A 15 9.53 -5.62 12.21
N PHE A 16 8.91 -4.87 11.33
CA PHE A 16 9.65 -4.01 10.39
C PHE A 16 10.54 -3.02 11.14
N LYS A 17 10.00 -2.36 12.14
CA LYS A 17 10.69 -1.32 12.88
C LYS A 17 11.76 -1.89 13.81
N ASP A 18 11.43 -2.86 14.63
CA ASP A 18 12.28 -3.32 15.74
C ASP A 18 13.26 -4.42 15.32
N VAL A 19 12.87 -5.31 14.41
CA VAL A 19 13.72 -6.40 13.95
C VAL A 19 14.58 -5.99 12.77
N HIS A 20 14.00 -5.27 11.79
CA HIS A 20 14.68 -4.92 10.55
C HIS A 20 15.17 -3.47 10.51
N GLY A 21 14.84 -2.64 11.50
CA GLY A 21 15.25 -1.25 11.55
C GLY A 21 14.66 -0.39 10.42
N ASP A 22 13.56 -0.82 9.83
CA ASP A 22 12.91 -0.12 8.73
C ASP A 22 11.89 0.87 9.28
N HIS A 23 12.29 2.14 9.37
CA HIS A 23 11.42 3.21 9.89
C HIS A 23 10.55 3.84 8.81
N ASN A 24 10.77 3.56 7.53
CA ASN A 24 9.96 3.98 6.40
C ASN A 24 9.24 2.78 5.77
N TYR A 25 8.69 1.93 6.59
CA TYR A 25 8.20 0.62 6.22
C TYR A 25 6.81 0.60 5.56
N CYS A 26 6.15 1.74 5.38
CA CYS A 26 4.73 1.76 4.99
C CYS A 26 4.45 0.95 3.70
N THR A 27 5.28 1.07 2.68
CA THR A 27 5.08 0.34 1.42
C THR A 27 5.37 -1.15 1.58
N ARG A 28 6.38 -1.50 2.34
CA ARG A 28 6.74 -2.90 2.61
C ARG A 28 5.74 -3.56 3.54
N LEU A 29 5.22 -2.82 4.51
CA LEU A 29 4.12 -3.30 5.35
C LEU A 29 2.87 -3.55 4.50
N ALA A 30 2.51 -2.62 3.62
CA ALA A 30 1.39 -2.77 2.71
C ALA A 30 1.56 -4.03 1.84
N PHE A 31 2.75 -4.25 1.28
CA PHE A 31 3.06 -5.45 0.52
C PHE A 31 2.85 -6.73 1.35
N SER A 32 3.35 -6.76 2.58
CA SER A 32 3.17 -7.90 3.49
C SER A 32 1.69 -8.18 3.78
N VAL A 33 0.91 -7.14 4.04
CA VAL A 33 -0.51 -7.27 4.32
C VAL A 33 -1.27 -7.84 3.12
N ILE A 34 -1.00 -7.30 1.93
CA ILE A 34 -1.71 -7.69 0.71
C ILE A 34 -1.32 -9.10 0.26
N THR A 35 -0.06 -9.47 0.38
CA THR A 35 0.44 -10.77 -0.10
C THR A 35 0.39 -11.88 0.95
N GLY A 36 0.37 -11.52 2.23
CA GLY A 36 0.51 -12.48 3.33
C GLY A 36 1.95 -12.89 3.61
N LYS A 37 2.93 -12.28 2.94
CA LYS A 37 4.36 -12.61 3.14
C LYS A 37 4.90 -11.95 4.40
N SER A 38 5.92 -12.57 4.99
CA SER A 38 6.59 -12.03 6.18
C SER A 38 7.32 -10.73 5.87
N ALA A 39 7.62 -9.96 6.93
CA ALA A 39 8.40 -8.72 6.81
C ALA A 39 9.76 -8.97 6.15
N GLY A 40 10.47 -10.03 6.55
CA GLY A 40 11.77 -10.37 5.97
C GLY A 40 11.69 -10.66 4.48
N LYS A 41 10.69 -11.41 4.04
CA LYS A 41 10.45 -11.69 2.61
C LYS A 41 10.07 -10.42 1.85
N ALA A 42 9.21 -9.59 2.41
CA ALA A 42 8.81 -8.34 1.78
C ALA A 42 10.02 -7.43 1.52
N ILE A 43 10.92 -7.31 2.50
CA ILE A 43 12.15 -6.52 2.35
C ILE A 43 13.08 -7.16 1.32
N ALA A 44 13.29 -8.47 1.37
CA ALA A 44 14.17 -9.17 0.43
C ALA A 44 13.70 -9.02 -1.02
N ILE A 45 12.39 -9.10 -1.25
CA ILE A 45 11.81 -8.91 -2.59
C ILE A 45 12.03 -7.49 -3.08
N ALA A 46 11.84 -6.48 -2.22
CA ALA A 46 12.08 -5.09 -2.58
C ALA A 46 13.54 -4.87 -2.99
N LYS A 47 14.48 -5.38 -2.21
CA LYS A 47 15.92 -5.27 -2.52
C LYS A 47 16.29 -5.92 -3.83
N ARG A 48 15.69 -7.06 -4.15
CA ARG A 48 16.05 -7.84 -5.34
C ARG A 48 15.42 -7.32 -6.62
N TYR A 49 14.16 -6.89 -6.57
CA TYR A 49 13.37 -6.65 -7.78
C TYR A 49 12.97 -5.19 -8.01
N VAL A 50 13.09 -4.33 -7.02
CA VAL A 50 12.69 -2.93 -7.18
C VAL A 50 13.91 -2.08 -7.55
N ASP A 51 13.94 -1.61 -8.79
CA ASP A 51 15.02 -0.75 -9.26
C ASP A 51 15.07 0.55 -8.47
N GLY A 52 16.30 0.96 -8.10
CA GLY A 52 16.49 2.18 -7.33
C GLY A 52 16.06 2.08 -5.88
N TYR A 53 15.72 0.88 -5.40
CA TYR A 53 15.38 0.67 -3.99
C TYR A 53 16.56 1.03 -3.09
N LYS A 54 16.29 1.87 -2.11
CA LYS A 54 17.25 2.22 -1.06
C LYS A 54 16.67 1.85 0.29
N GLU A 55 17.44 1.14 1.09
CA GLU A 55 17.07 0.85 2.47
C GLU A 55 16.72 2.16 3.19
N ARG A 56 15.66 2.13 3.98
CA ARG A 56 15.16 3.25 4.79
C ARG A 56 14.43 4.35 3.99
N ASP A 57 14.37 4.24 2.68
CA ASP A 57 13.60 5.18 1.86
C ASP A 57 12.21 4.61 1.55
N GLY A 58 11.23 5.48 1.39
CA GLY A 58 9.92 5.12 0.85
C GLY A 58 10.02 4.80 -0.63
N LEU A 59 8.98 4.18 -1.17
CA LEU A 59 8.90 3.86 -2.60
C LEU A 59 8.04 4.89 -3.33
N SER A 60 8.44 5.20 -4.57
CA SER A 60 7.59 5.95 -5.50
C SER A 60 6.45 5.07 -6.01
N ILE A 61 5.47 5.66 -6.69
CA ILE A 61 4.37 4.89 -7.28
C ILE A 61 4.89 3.90 -8.32
N SER A 62 5.84 4.30 -9.16
CA SER A 62 6.46 3.39 -10.14
C SER A 62 7.17 2.22 -9.47
N GLN A 63 7.90 2.49 -8.40
CA GLN A 63 8.56 1.43 -7.62
C GLN A 63 7.54 0.52 -6.95
N MET A 64 6.44 1.08 -6.44
CA MET A 64 5.35 0.27 -5.86
C MET A 64 4.71 -0.63 -6.91
N ARG A 65 4.49 -0.12 -8.12
CA ARG A 65 4.00 -0.95 -9.23
C ARG A 65 4.93 -2.13 -9.47
N ASP A 66 6.21 -1.89 -9.62
CA ASP A 66 7.20 -2.95 -9.85
C ASP A 66 7.21 -3.95 -8.70
N TYR A 67 7.09 -3.47 -7.49
CA TYR A 67 7.04 -4.27 -6.29
C TYR A 67 5.85 -5.24 -6.29
N PHE A 68 4.65 -4.73 -6.54
CA PHE A 68 3.44 -5.57 -6.58
C PHE A 68 3.41 -6.48 -7.81
N GLU A 69 4.02 -6.11 -8.93
CA GLU A 69 4.15 -6.98 -10.10
C GLU A 69 4.89 -8.28 -9.79
N THR A 70 5.83 -8.27 -8.85
CA THR A 70 6.57 -9.48 -8.46
C THR A 70 5.65 -10.58 -7.96
N GLU A 71 4.52 -10.23 -7.38
CA GLU A 71 3.55 -11.18 -6.82
C GLU A 71 2.33 -11.38 -7.71
N PHE A 72 1.84 -10.32 -8.33
CA PHE A 72 0.56 -10.34 -9.02
C PHE A 72 0.68 -10.31 -10.56
N GLY A 73 1.88 -10.08 -11.11
CA GLY A 73 2.01 -9.85 -12.55
C GLY A 73 1.13 -8.70 -12.99
N ASP A 74 0.23 -8.95 -13.93
CA ASP A 74 -0.71 -7.95 -14.44
C ASP A 74 -2.07 -7.95 -13.70
N ASP A 75 -2.24 -8.80 -12.69
CA ASP A 75 -3.51 -9.01 -12.01
C ASP A 75 -3.78 -7.98 -10.91
N PHE A 76 -3.51 -6.73 -11.21
CA PHE A 76 -3.91 -5.60 -10.35
C PHE A 76 -4.05 -4.33 -11.18
N ARG A 77 -4.76 -3.34 -10.62
CA ARG A 77 -4.96 -2.04 -11.28
C ARG A 77 -4.48 -0.91 -10.41
N ILE A 78 -4.04 0.17 -11.07
CA ILE A 78 -3.67 1.42 -10.41
C ILE A 78 -4.57 2.53 -10.94
N TYR A 79 -5.21 3.25 -10.02
CA TYR A 79 -6.08 4.37 -10.32
C TYR A 79 -5.40 5.66 -9.86
N GLY A 80 -4.96 6.49 -10.78
CA GLY A 80 -4.29 7.74 -10.46
C GLY A 80 -2.77 7.61 -10.38
N GLY A 81 -2.10 8.63 -9.87
CA GLY A 81 -0.64 8.64 -9.76
C GLY A 81 0.11 8.62 -11.08
N GLY A 82 -0.54 9.04 -12.18
CA GLY A 82 0.02 8.99 -13.53
C GLY A 82 -0.26 7.70 -14.28
N PHE A 83 -1.03 6.79 -13.70
CA PHE A 83 -1.40 5.52 -14.31
C PHE A 83 -2.87 5.49 -14.70
N GLY A 84 -3.20 4.76 -15.77
CA GLY A 84 -4.56 4.62 -16.25
C GLY A 84 -5.05 5.85 -17.01
N THR A 85 -6.36 5.87 -17.28
CA THR A 85 -7.02 6.99 -17.96
C THR A 85 -7.36 8.09 -16.96
N ALA A 86 -7.62 9.30 -17.46
CA ALA A 86 -8.07 10.41 -16.63
C ALA A 86 -9.39 10.08 -15.92
N GLU A 87 -10.28 9.36 -16.59
CA GLU A 87 -11.56 8.92 -16.02
C GLU A 87 -11.36 7.96 -14.86
N GLU A 88 -10.46 7.00 -15.00
CA GLU A 88 -10.11 6.06 -13.93
C GLU A 88 -9.46 6.78 -12.75
N ALA A 89 -8.53 7.69 -13.03
CA ALA A 89 -7.87 8.48 -12.00
C ALA A 89 -8.86 9.30 -11.17
N SER A 90 -9.88 9.89 -11.83
CA SER A 90 -10.87 10.74 -11.19
C SER A 90 -11.73 10.04 -10.15
N ARG A 91 -11.74 8.71 -10.12
CA ARG A 91 -12.49 7.96 -9.11
C ARG A 91 -11.97 8.23 -7.71
N TYR A 92 -10.67 8.40 -7.55
CA TYR A 92 -10.03 8.45 -6.23
C TYR A 92 -9.07 9.61 -6.07
N GLU A 93 -8.28 9.93 -7.11
CA GLU A 93 -7.24 10.94 -7.03
C GLU A 93 -7.80 12.32 -6.67
N GLY A 94 -7.19 12.97 -5.69
CA GLY A 94 -7.61 14.28 -5.22
C GLY A 94 -8.74 14.27 -4.21
N ARG A 95 -9.35 13.14 -3.95
CA ARG A 95 -10.41 12.99 -2.93
C ARG A 95 -9.77 12.80 -1.56
N GLN A 96 -10.52 13.10 -0.50
CA GLN A 96 -10.01 12.92 0.86
C GLN A 96 -9.87 11.45 1.21
N PHE A 97 -8.78 11.11 1.88
CA PHE A 97 -8.48 9.75 2.30
C PHE A 97 -9.63 9.09 3.05
N ALA A 98 -10.20 9.77 4.06
CA ALA A 98 -11.26 9.19 4.88
C ALA A 98 -12.47 8.76 4.07
N THR A 99 -12.83 9.52 3.04
CA THR A 99 -13.96 9.20 2.17
C THR A 99 -13.67 7.98 1.31
N VAL A 100 -12.51 7.96 0.66
CA VAL A 100 -12.09 6.83 -0.18
C VAL A 100 -11.93 5.56 0.65
N ALA A 101 -11.30 5.67 1.82
CA ALA A 101 -11.10 4.53 2.70
C ALA A 101 -12.42 3.87 3.09
N ARG A 102 -13.44 4.66 3.42
CA ARG A 102 -14.77 4.13 3.74
C ARG A 102 -15.39 3.37 2.58
N GLU A 103 -15.29 3.91 1.37
CA GLU A 103 -15.79 3.25 0.17
C GLU A 103 -15.10 1.90 -0.06
N LEU A 104 -13.78 1.85 0.09
CA LEU A 104 -13.00 0.63 -0.14
C LEU A 104 -13.21 -0.40 0.96
N GLN A 105 -13.39 0.05 2.21
CA GLN A 105 -13.75 -0.87 3.30
C GLN A 105 -15.08 -1.55 3.04
N ALA A 106 -16.07 -0.80 2.55
CA ALA A 106 -17.38 -1.33 2.22
C ALA A 106 -17.34 -2.27 1.01
N ALA A 107 -16.45 -2.00 0.05
CA ALA A 107 -16.31 -2.83 -1.15
C ALA A 107 -15.69 -4.21 -0.84
N GLY A 108 -14.90 -4.32 0.23
CA GLY A 108 -14.17 -5.56 0.54
C GLY A 108 -12.98 -5.76 -0.39
N GLY A 109 -12.29 -6.89 -0.23
CA GLY A 109 -11.11 -7.21 -1.03
C GLY A 109 -9.85 -6.53 -0.51
N ARG A 110 -8.83 -6.41 -1.38
CA ARG A 110 -7.52 -5.90 -1.00
C ARG A 110 -7.19 -4.65 -1.80
N TRP A 111 -6.79 -3.60 -1.09
CA TRP A 111 -6.51 -2.28 -1.66
C TRP A 111 -5.29 -1.67 -0.99
N VAL A 112 -4.58 -0.82 -1.72
CA VAL A 112 -3.59 0.07 -1.13
C VAL A 112 -3.92 1.49 -1.57
N ILE A 113 -4.09 2.39 -0.61
CA ILE A 113 -4.30 3.80 -0.87
C ILE A 113 -2.97 4.51 -0.64
N THR A 114 -2.56 5.33 -1.61
CA THR A 114 -1.40 6.21 -1.43
C THR A 114 -1.85 7.64 -1.25
N ILE A 115 -1.23 8.32 -0.28
CA ILE A 115 -1.52 9.71 0.03
C ILE A 115 -0.42 10.56 -0.59
N ALA A 116 -0.80 11.68 -1.20
CA ALA A 116 0.13 12.59 -1.85
C ALA A 116 1.20 13.08 -0.88
N ASN A 117 2.47 12.97 -1.32
CA ASN A 117 3.64 13.45 -0.62
C ASN A 117 4.64 13.89 -1.68
N SER A 118 5.45 14.92 -1.37
CA SER A 118 6.39 15.51 -2.32
C SER A 118 7.53 14.58 -2.73
N LYS A 119 7.89 13.59 -1.93
CA LYS A 119 9.07 12.73 -2.16
C LYS A 119 8.73 11.25 -2.28
N SER A 120 7.82 10.76 -1.47
CA SER A 120 7.38 9.38 -1.48
C SER A 120 5.91 9.32 -1.12
N ALA A 121 5.23 8.25 -1.55
CA ALA A 121 3.84 8.05 -1.18
C ALA A 121 3.76 7.35 0.17
N HIS A 122 2.90 7.84 1.06
CA HIS A 122 2.53 7.09 2.24
C HIS A 122 1.46 6.08 1.83
N ALA A 123 1.73 4.81 2.05
CA ALA A 123 0.87 3.72 1.62
C ALA A 123 0.10 3.14 2.81
N ILE A 124 -1.20 2.96 2.62
CA ILE A 124 -2.09 2.40 3.64
C ILE A 124 -2.86 1.25 3.02
N ALA A 125 -2.67 0.05 3.57
CA ALA A 125 -3.35 -1.14 3.07
C ALA A 125 -4.73 -1.30 3.71
N ILE A 126 -5.67 -1.78 2.90
CA ILE A 126 -7.00 -2.22 3.36
C ILE A 126 -7.17 -3.65 2.90
N ARG A 127 -7.46 -4.55 3.81
CA ARG A 127 -7.71 -5.95 3.50
C ARG A 127 -8.96 -6.43 4.22
N ASP A 128 -9.95 -6.85 3.45
CA ASP A 128 -11.25 -7.35 3.96
C ASP A 128 -11.89 -6.40 4.98
N GLY A 129 -11.84 -5.10 4.70
CA GLY A 129 -12.41 -4.05 5.52
C GLY A 129 -11.53 -3.54 6.65
N GLU A 130 -10.36 -4.15 6.89
CA GLU A 130 -9.41 -3.67 7.89
C GLU A 130 -8.41 -2.70 7.29
N ILE A 131 -8.26 -1.53 7.92
CA ILE A 131 -7.24 -0.55 7.58
C ILE A 131 -5.99 -0.82 8.41
N VAL A 132 -4.83 -0.80 7.76
CA VAL A 132 -3.54 -1.04 8.39
C VAL A 132 -2.69 0.22 8.34
N ASP A 133 -2.11 0.59 9.49
CA ASP A 133 -1.20 1.73 9.64
C ASP A 133 -1.88 3.09 9.40
N TYR A 134 -3.13 3.21 9.83
CA TYR A 134 -3.91 4.44 9.72
C TYR A 134 -3.79 5.27 10.99
N THR A 135 -3.61 6.58 10.82
CA THR A 135 -3.70 7.56 11.90
C THR A 135 -4.73 8.63 11.55
N GLY A 136 -5.32 9.27 12.56
CA GLY A 136 -6.29 10.33 12.34
C GLY A 136 -5.75 11.52 11.54
N ALA A 137 -4.43 11.73 11.55
CA ALA A 137 -3.76 12.76 10.78
C ALA A 137 -3.92 12.58 9.26
N ASP A 138 -4.16 11.37 8.79
CA ASP A 138 -4.28 11.06 7.37
C ASP A 138 -5.68 11.38 6.80
N SER A 139 -6.68 11.55 7.66
CA SER A 139 -8.10 11.65 7.26
C SER A 139 -8.38 12.70 6.20
N LYS A 140 -7.77 13.87 6.31
CA LYS A 140 -8.00 15.02 5.43
C LYS A 140 -7.03 15.10 4.26
N ARG A 141 -6.06 14.20 4.19
CA ARG A 141 -5.08 14.19 3.11
C ARG A 141 -5.72 13.75 1.82
N LYS A 142 -5.18 14.23 0.71
CA LYS A 142 -5.66 13.88 -0.62
C LYS A 142 -5.06 12.55 -1.07
N VAL A 143 -5.92 11.72 -1.66
CA VAL A 143 -5.47 10.47 -2.28
C VAL A 143 -4.69 10.80 -3.55
N TYR A 144 -3.56 10.12 -3.74
CA TYR A 144 -2.75 10.23 -4.93
C TYR A 144 -3.03 9.08 -5.92
N ALA A 145 -3.02 7.85 -5.43
CA ALA A 145 -3.33 6.67 -6.23
C ALA A 145 -3.95 5.58 -5.37
N VAL A 146 -4.69 4.68 -6.00
CA VAL A 146 -5.27 3.50 -5.37
C VAL A 146 -4.88 2.28 -6.16
N PHE A 147 -4.38 1.25 -5.46
CA PHE A 147 -4.09 -0.06 -6.03
C PHE A 147 -5.21 -1.02 -5.68
N GLN A 148 -5.75 -1.69 -6.67
CA GLN A 148 -6.78 -2.71 -6.51
C GLN A 148 -6.21 -4.07 -6.88
N PHE A 149 -6.30 -5.05 -5.97
CA PHE A 149 -5.70 -6.38 -6.17
C PHE A 149 -6.71 -7.48 -6.44
N ASP A 150 -7.98 -7.25 -6.14
CA ASP A 150 -9.03 -8.23 -6.34
C ASP A 150 -10.05 -7.71 -7.36
N ASN A 151 -10.69 -8.61 -8.08
CA ASN A 151 -11.75 -8.28 -9.06
C ASN A 151 -11.28 -7.41 -10.23
N VAL A 152 -10.07 -7.66 -10.69
CA VAL A 152 -9.50 -6.95 -11.84
C VAL A 152 -9.84 -7.67 -13.13
#